data_e3e80286034d66af6a3e80cf2c932303
#
_entry.id   e3e80286034d66af6a3e80cf2c932303
#
_cell.length_a   1.000
_cell.length_b   1.000
_cell.length_c   1.000
_cell.angle_alpha   90.00
_cell.angle_beta   90.00
_cell.angle_gamma   90.00
#
_symmetry.space_group_name_H-M   'P 1'
#
loop_
_entity.id
_entity.type
_entity.pdbx_description
1 polymer ?
#
loop_
_entity_poly.entity_id
_entity_poly.type
_entity_poly.pdbx_seq_one_letter_code
_entity_poly.pdbx_strand_id
1 'polypeptide(L)'
;MFRTKTLAILALMLFTLFTPVMATHADDEAESVGTASVQDDQASSDSIAISLTGIPKASDGTSYNAYLESGDGSNTLNLGTGSVELPVVHGVIQSTGSLEITYDSSSAGYDGSNLLSSFSRVKVTEEPSGKVVYSDALPGGAVSEIEGLLDDVVALNSAIDAAISSANSASAASDTTGINDEINLVVSAVDNIVDLSGQINAHAIAAGEAAPDESGIADNVSGIEAITSNISAWSSSAKKTAEEDILPQSSSAVAQIFVSNVINQLSAARNGWDADNSGVIDATTGEGGGAQAYAVGQSMASFTLTASNLPDAEAESTGAVVVEASASGHVLGSLGLPSVGEKILSNLMAISALFGLLFVAGGAALISRSKQSK
;
A
#
# COMPACT_ATOMS: atom_id res chain seq x y z
N MET A 1 16.42 4.12 -49.79
CA MET A 1 15.19 3.35 -50.05
C MET A 1 15.10 2.23 -49.02
N PHE A 2 14.54 2.48 -47.84
CA PHE A 2 13.97 1.46 -46.94
C PHE A 2 13.10 2.20 -45.90
N ARG A 3 11.88 1.72 -45.81
CA ARG A 3 10.75 2.35 -45.12
C ARG A 3 10.82 2.11 -43.60
N THR A 4 10.76 3.20 -42.83
CA THR A 4 10.45 3.22 -41.41
C THR A 4 9.01 2.73 -41.21
N LYS A 5 8.84 1.61 -40.51
CA LYS A 5 7.53 1.15 -40.01
C LYS A 5 7.35 1.65 -38.58
N THR A 6 6.45 2.58 -38.42
CA THR A 6 5.91 3.05 -37.15
C THR A 6 5.16 1.91 -36.47
N LEU A 7 5.63 1.46 -35.33
CA LEU A 7 4.94 0.49 -34.48
C LEU A 7 4.05 1.27 -33.51
N ALA A 8 2.75 1.28 -33.77
CA ALA A 8 1.74 1.76 -32.84
C ALA A 8 1.57 0.69 -31.77
N ILE A 9 1.91 1.02 -30.53
CA ILE A 9 1.63 0.19 -29.35
C ILE A 9 0.16 0.43 -29.00
N LEU A 10 -0.66 -0.58 -29.34
CA LEU A 10 -2.05 -0.67 -28.96
C LEU A 10 -2.07 -1.24 -27.54
N ALA A 11 -2.31 -0.40 -26.54
CA ALA A 11 -2.63 -0.85 -25.17
C ALA A 11 -4.00 -1.52 -25.20
N LEU A 12 -4.01 -2.86 -25.29
CA LEU A 12 -5.20 -3.67 -25.20
C LEU A 12 -5.54 -3.84 -23.71
N MET A 13 -6.47 -3.03 -23.20
CA MET A 13 -7.14 -3.31 -21.93
C MET A 13 -7.88 -4.64 -22.07
N LEU A 14 -7.34 -5.67 -21.45
CA LEU A 14 -7.99 -6.97 -21.34
C LEU A 14 -9.07 -6.90 -20.25
N PHE A 15 -10.26 -6.47 -20.64
CA PHE A 15 -11.46 -6.63 -19.82
C PHE A 15 -11.80 -8.12 -19.79
N THR A 16 -11.39 -8.83 -18.75
CA THR A 16 -11.88 -10.18 -18.50
C THR A 16 -13.36 -10.10 -18.14
N LEU A 17 -14.21 -10.51 -19.07
CA LEU A 17 -15.62 -10.78 -18.84
C LEU A 17 -15.74 -11.92 -17.80
N PHE A 18 -15.89 -11.56 -16.53
CA PHE A 18 -16.43 -12.48 -15.55
C PHE A 18 -17.93 -12.60 -15.80
N THR A 19 -18.36 -13.74 -16.34
CA THR A 19 -19.78 -14.11 -16.32
C THR A 19 -20.13 -14.50 -14.89
N PRO A 20 -21.05 -13.80 -14.19
CA PRO A 20 -21.48 -14.23 -12.87
C PRO A 20 -22.27 -15.53 -13.04
N VAL A 21 -21.79 -16.59 -12.40
CA VAL A 21 -22.61 -17.75 -12.10
C VAL A 21 -23.65 -17.28 -11.09
N MET A 22 -24.90 -17.21 -11.52
CA MET A 22 -26.04 -16.89 -10.65
C MET A 22 -26.19 -17.97 -9.58
N ALA A 23 -25.64 -17.71 -8.39
CA ALA A 23 -26.08 -18.33 -7.16
C ALA A 23 -27.23 -17.45 -6.62
N THR A 24 -28.45 -17.97 -6.71
CA THR A 24 -29.64 -17.35 -6.14
C THR A 24 -29.59 -17.43 -4.63
N HIS A 25 -29.03 -16.41 -4.00
CA HIS A 25 -29.36 -16.01 -2.63
C HIS A 25 -29.78 -14.55 -2.75
N ALA A 26 -31.07 -14.30 -2.61
CA ALA A 26 -31.64 -12.97 -2.54
C ALA A 26 -31.46 -12.48 -1.09
N ASP A 27 -30.32 -11.89 -0.81
CA ASP A 27 -30.24 -10.77 0.10
C ASP A 27 -30.13 -9.53 -0.81
N ASP A 28 -31.01 -8.55 -0.62
CA ASP A 28 -31.04 -7.29 -1.35
C ASP A 28 -29.82 -6.46 -0.91
N GLU A 29 -28.60 -6.86 -1.27
CA GLU A 29 -27.44 -5.98 -1.17
C GLU A 29 -27.62 -4.86 -2.18
N ALA A 30 -27.57 -3.62 -1.69
CA ALA A 30 -27.67 -2.45 -2.54
C ALA A 30 -26.53 -2.45 -3.56
N GLU A 31 -26.86 -2.36 -4.85
CA GLU A 31 -25.89 -2.38 -5.93
C GLU A 31 -24.93 -1.20 -5.79
N SER A 32 -23.62 -1.46 -5.78
CA SER A 32 -22.59 -0.43 -5.77
C SER A 32 -22.64 0.40 -7.05
N VAL A 33 -22.65 1.71 -6.91
CA VAL A 33 -22.63 2.67 -8.03
C VAL A 33 -21.24 3.29 -8.25
N GLY A 34 -20.31 3.07 -7.34
CA GLY A 34 -18.94 3.59 -7.45
C GLY A 34 -18.20 3.64 -6.13
N THR A 35 -17.11 4.38 -6.12
CA THR A 35 -16.19 4.47 -4.97
C THR A 35 -15.84 5.91 -4.64
N ALA A 36 -15.45 6.13 -3.39
CA ALA A 36 -14.73 7.31 -2.96
C ALA A 36 -13.44 6.85 -2.28
N SER A 37 -12.29 7.34 -2.73
CA SER A 37 -10.98 6.91 -2.22
C SER A 37 -10.21 8.09 -1.66
N VAL A 38 -9.81 7.98 -0.39
CA VAL A 38 -8.93 8.97 0.24
C VAL A 38 -7.49 8.75 -0.25
N GLN A 39 -6.80 9.82 -0.56
CA GLN A 39 -5.47 9.83 -1.18
C GLN A 39 -4.62 10.97 -0.61
N ASP A 40 -3.33 10.95 -0.93
CA ASP A 40 -2.42 12.05 -0.64
C ASP A 40 -2.40 13.04 -1.81
N ASP A 41 -2.29 14.34 -1.50
CA ASP A 41 -1.98 15.39 -2.47
C ASP A 41 -0.75 16.20 -1.98
N GLN A 42 -0.90 17.02 -0.94
CA GLN A 42 0.20 17.77 -0.34
C GLN A 42 0.65 17.17 1.01
N ALA A 43 -0.24 16.45 1.67
CA ALA A 43 -0.03 15.77 2.93
C ALA A 43 -0.69 14.39 2.92
N SER A 44 -0.51 13.62 4.00
CA SER A 44 -1.12 12.30 4.14
C SER A 44 -2.64 12.40 4.25
N SER A 45 -3.35 11.64 3.41
CA SER A 45 -4.82 11.50 3.41
C SER A 45 -5.59 12.83 3.35
N ASP A 46 -5.07 13.81 2.61
CA ASP A 46 -5.59 15.17 2.52
C ASP A 46 -6.45 15.45 1.27
N SER A 47 -6.65 14.44 0.43
CA SER A 47 -7.48 14.51 -0.77
C SER A 47 -8.45 13.33 -0.86
N ILE A 48 -9.52 13.49 -1.66
CA ILE A 48 -10.46 12.40 -1.96
C ILE A 48 -10.96 12.50 -3.39
N ALA A 49 -11.02 11.36 -4.07
CA ALA A 49 -11.61 11.22 -5.38
C ALA A 49 -12.88 10.35 -5.31
N ILE A 50 -13.99 10.86 -5.83
CA ILE A 50 -15.27 10.15 -5.93
C ILE A 50 -15.53 9.86 -7.40
N SER A 51 -15.79 8.59 -7.72
CA SER A 51 -16.13 8.14 -9.06
C SER A 51 -17.42 7.30 -9.01
N LEU A 52 -18.49 7.78 -9.65
CA LEU A 52 -19.76 7.08 -9.76
C LEU A 52 -20.08 6.78 -11.22
N THR A 53 -20.69 5.63 -11.48
CA THR A 53 -21.08 5.18 -12.83
C THR A 53 -22.49 4.66 -12.85
N GLY A 54 -23.12 4.69 -14.03
CA GLY A 54 -24.49 4.21 -14.18
C GLY A 54 -25.57 5.09 -13.53
N ILE A 55 -25.21 6.30 -13.07
CA ILE A 55 -26.13 7.19 -12.37
C ILE A 55 -26.89 8.08 -13.35
N PRO A 56 -28.17 8.46 -13.05
CA PRO A 56 -28.93 9.34 -13.89
C PRO A 56 -28.38 10.77 -13.85
N LYS A 57 -28.63 11.53 -14.92
CA LYS A 57 -28.42 12.98 -14.88
C LYS A 57 -29.35 13.59 -13.81
N ALA A 58 -28.83 14.51 -13.03
CA ALA A 58 -29.61 15.27 -12.08
C ALA A 58 -30.80 15.97 -12.81
N SER A 59 -31.95 16.09 -12.15
CA SER A 59 -33.15 16.76 -12.68
C SER A 59 -32.83 18.20 -13.06
N ASP A 60 -33.62 18.79 -13.96
CA ASP A 60 -33.43 20.18 -14.37
C ASP A 60 -33.53 21.15 -13.18
N GLY A 61 -32.48 21.93 -12.99
CA GLY A 61 -32.37 22.87 -11.86
C GLY A 61 -31.78 22.24 -10.58
N THR A 62 -31.34 20.96 -10.63
CA THR A 62 -30.66 20.30 -9.55
C THR A 62 -29.20 19.97 -9.95
N SER A 63 -28.37 19.64 -8.96
CA SER A 63 -26.97 19.21 -9.13
C SER A 63 -26.64 18.19 -8.07
N TYR A 64 -25.58 17.38 -8.32
CA TYR A 64 -25.02 16.52 -7.29
C TYR A 64 -23.94 17.26 -6.54
N ASN A 65 -23.96 17.14 -5.21
CA ASN A 65 -22.93 17.69 -4.33
C ASN A 65 -22.42 16.59 -3.39
N ALA A 66 -21.12 16.53 -3.18
CA ALA A 66 -20.52 15.52 -2.32
C ALA A 66 -20.02 16.13 -1.01
N TYR A 67 -20.11 15.33 0.04
CA TYR A 67 -19.68 15.70 1.38
C TYR A 67 -18.98 14.54 2.07
N LEU A 68 -17.97 14.87 2.88
CA LEU A 68 -17.52 14.02 3.99
C LEU A 68 -18.25 14.42 5.27
N GLU A 69 -18.45 13.45 6.15
CA GLU A 69 -19.10 13.66 7.44
C GLU A 69 -18.39 12.85 8.52
N SER A 70 -18.25 13.45 9.72
CA SER A 70 -17.74 12.71 10.88
C SER A 70 -18.69 11.58 11.29
N GLY A 71 -18.19 10.58 12.02
CA GLY A 71 -18.98 9.41 12.44
C GLY A 71 -20.23 9.79 13.22
N ASP A 72 -20.18 10.84 14.04
CA ASP A 72 -21.28 11.39 14.82
C ASP A 72 -22.17 12.39 14.03
N GLY A 73 -21.80 12.71 12.79
CA GLY A 73 -22.50 13.67 11.93
C GLY A 73 -22.34 15.14 12.35
N SER A 74 -21.48 15.45 13.34
CA SER A 74 -21.33 16.82 13.84
C SER A 74 -20.51 17.73 12.93
N ASN A 75 -19.58 17.17 12.17
CA ASN A 75 -18.72 17.87 11.23
C ASN A 75 -19.03 17.43 9.79
N THR A 76 -19.04 18.38 8.87
CA THR A 76 -19.27 18.12 7.45
C THR A 76 -18.31 18.96 6.62
N LEU A 77 -17.60 18.32 5.68
CA LEU A 77 -16.75 18.96 4.68
C LEU A 77 -17.45 18.88 3.32
N ASN A 78 -17.64 20.03 2.67
CA ASN A 78 -18.17 20.07 1.30
C ASN A 78 -17.01 19.80 0.31
N LEU A 79 -17.13 18.74 -0.47
CA LEU A 79 -16.16 18.33 -1.46
C LEU A 79 -16.36 18.99 -2.83
N GLY A 80 -17.53 19.59 -3.04
CA GLY A 80 -17.86 20.27 -4.28
C GLY A 80 -19.03 19.66 -5.04
N THR A 81 -19.34 20.27 -6.16
CA THR A 81 -20.48 19.90 -7.02
C THR A 81 -19.96 19.27 -8.31
N GLY A 82 -20.59 18.16 -8.70
CA GLY A 82 -20.31 17.49 -9.97
C GLY A 82 -21.52 17.46 -10.90
N SER A 83 -21.24 17.26 -12.18
CA SER A 83 -22.23 17.04 -13.23
C SER A 83 -22.03 15.68 -13.87
N VAL A 84 -23.15 14.98 -14.13
CA VAL A 84 -23.10 13.67 -14.80
C VAL A 84 -22.75 13.83 -16.27
N GLU A 85 -21.70 13.18 -16.71
CA GLU A 85 -21.33 13.08 -18.11
C GLU A 85 -22.07 11.90 -18.75
N LEU A 86 -22.98 12.21 -19.67
CA LEU A 86 -23.77 11.19 -20.37
C LEU A 86 -23.04 10.70 -21.62
N PRO A 87 -22.75 9.39 -21.76
CA PRO A 87 -22.10 8.87 -22.94
C PRO A 87 -23.03 8.90 -24.15
N VAL A 88 -22.46 9.09 -25.34
CA VAL A 88 -23.15 9.00 -26.61
C VAL A 88 -22.79 7.67 -27.30
N VAL A 89 -23.76 6.76 -27.40
CA VAL A 89 -23.59 5.45 -28.03
C VAL A 89 -24.37 5.41 -29.32
N HIS A 90 -23.68 5.20 -30.44
CA HIS A 90 -24.30 5.21 -31.79
C HIS A 90 -25.15 6.45 -32.09
N GLY A 91 -24.74 7.62 -31.57
CA GLY A 91 -25.44 8.87 -31.77
C GLY A 91 -26.63 9.09 -30.82
N VAL A 92 -26.86 8.20 -29.85
CA VAL A 92 -27.94 8.31 -28.85
C VAL A 92 -27.31 8.68 -27.49
N ILE A 93 -27.75 9.79 -26.90
CA ILE A 93 -27.36 10.16 -25.54
C ILE A 93 -28.02 9.17 -24.57
N GLN A 94 -27.20 8.57 -23.70
CA GLN A 94 -27.68 7.60 -22.73
C GLN A 94 -28.42 8.31 -21.57
N SER A 95 -29.26 7.57 -20.85
CA SER A 95 -30.02 8.10 -19.70
C SER A 95 -29.20 8.13 -18.40
N THR A 96 -28.10 7.39 -18.36
CA THR A 96 -27.17 7.29 -17.23
C THR A 96 -25.74 7.55 -17.70
N GLY A 97 -24.87 7.99 -16.79
CA GLY A 97 -23.48 8.34 -17.10
C GLY A 97 -22.57 8.21 -15.91
N SER A 98 -21.48 8.96 -15.92
CA SER A 98 -20.48 9.01 -14.84
C SER A 98 -20.45 10.39 -14.17
N LEU A 99 -20.09 10.40 -12.89
CA LEU A 99 -19.85 11.60 -12.09
C LEU A 99 -18.50 11.46 -11.41
N GLU A 100 -17.65 12.46 -11.62
CA GLU A 100 -16.36 12.58 -10.95
C GLU A 100 -16.37 13.84 -10.07
N ILE A 101 -15.96 13.71 -8.81
CA ILE A 101 -15.74 14.83 -7.89
C ILE A 101 -14.39 14.59 -7.21
N THR A 102 -13.52 15.59 -7.25
CA THR A 102 -12.21 15.54 -6.57
C THR A 102 -12.11 16.72 -5.62
N TYR A 103 -11.64 16.45 -4.41
CA TYR A 103 -11.24 17.45 -3.42
C TYR A 103 -9.75 17.30 -3.16
N ASP A 104 -8.99 18.34 -3.47
CA ASP A 104 -7.55 18.39 -3.40
C ASP A 104 -7.06 19.82 -3.11
N SER A 105 -5.75 20.07 -3.21
CA SER A 105 -5.15 21.40 -2.97
C SER A 105 -5.66 22.53 -3.88
N SER A 106 -6.34 22.21 -4.96
CA SER A 106 -7.00 23.18 -5.83
C SER A 106 -8.42 23.54 -5.40
N SER A 107 -8.99 22.78 -4.46
CA SER A 107 -10.38 22.88 -4.02
C SER A 107 -10.59 24.04 -3.04
N ALA A 108 -11.77 24.67 -3.12
CA ALA A 108 -12.11 25.73 -2.18
C ALA A 108 -12.29 25.17 -0.76
N GLY A 109 -11.59 25.77 0.20
CA GLY A 109 -11.62 25.33 1.61
C GLY A 109 -10.62 24.24 1.96
N TYR A 110 -9.78 23.82 0.99
CA TYR A 110 -8.68 22.91 1.29
C TYR A 110 -7.70 23.54 2.29
N ASP A 111 -7.35 22.78 3.33
CA ASP A 111 -6.44 23.21 4.39
C ASP A 111 -5.30 22.22 4.66
N GLY A 112 -5.24 21.11 3.90
CA GLY A 112 -4.22 20.07 4.04
C GLY A 112 -4.41 19.18 5.27
N SER A 113 -5.58 19.19 5.89
CA SER A 113 -5.86 18.31 7.03
C SER A 113 -6.06 16.86 6.59
N ASN A 114 -5.65 15.93 7.46
CA ASN A 114 -5.90 14.51 7.26
C ASN A 114 -7.42 14.23 7.33
N LEU A 115 -7.99 13.78 6.22
CA LEU A 115 -9.43 13.54 6.11
C LEU A 115 -9.89 12.32 6.92
N LEU A 116 -9.05 11.29 7.04
CA LEU A 116 -9.38 10.07 7.80
C LEU A 116 -9.47 10.35 9.31
N SER A 117 -8.66 11.28 9.84
CA SER A 117 -8.72 11.65 11.25
C SER A 117 -10.02 12.32 11.67
N SER A 118 -10.81 12.82 10.72
CA SER A 118 -12.00 13.63 10.97
C SER A 118 -13.28 13.05 10.40
N PHE A 119 -13.19 12.22 9.36
CA PHE A 119 -14.34 11.79 8.59
C PHE A 119 -14.32 10.28 8.34
N SER A 120 -15.45 9.64 8.58
CA SER A 120 -15.66 8.21 8.34
C SER A 120 -16.87 7.92 7.45
N ARG A 121 -17.51 8.96 6.92
CA ARG A 121 -18.73 8.85 6.12
C ARG A 121 -18.62 9.71 4.87
N VAL A 122 -19.15 9.22 3.76
CA VAL A 122 -19.26 9.95 2.50
C VAL A 122 -20.74 9.95 2.05
N LYS A 123 -21.20 11.09 1.57
CA LYS A 123 -22.55 11.21 1.00
C LYS A 123 -22.55 12.08 -0.23
N VAL A 124 -23.39 11.72 -1.20
CA VAL A 124 -23.71 12.51 -2.37
C VAL A 124 -25.18 12.89 -2.30
N THR A 125 -25.46 14.18 -2.41
CA THR A 125 -26.82 14.75 -2.31
C THR A 125 -27.28 15.32 -3.63
N GLU A 126 -28.58 15.35 -3.85
CA GLU A 126 -29.22 16.11 -4.92
C GLU A 126 -29.63 17.47 -4.37
N GLU A 127 -29.02 18.55 -4.86
CA GLU A 127 -29.30 19.93 -4.45
C GLU A 127 -30.32 20.61 -5.37
N PRO A 128 -31.20 21.52 -4.89
CA PRO A 128 -31.20 22.11 -3.53
C PRO A 128 -32.01 21.34 -2.48
N SER A 129 -32.47 20.13 -2.78
CA SER A 129 -33.30 19.35 -1.84
C SER A 129 -32.53 18.85 -0.61
N GLY A 130 -31.22 18.69 -0.73
CA GLY A 130 -30.37 18.06 0.28
C GLY A 130 -30.64 16.56 0.44
N LYS A 131 -31.37 15.93 -0.51
CA LYS A 131 -31.68 14.52 -0.45
C LYS A 131 -30.40 13.72 -0.70
N VAL A 132 -30.01 12.87 0.25
CA VAL A 132 -28.92 11.91 0.06
C VAL A 132 -29.36 10.86 -0.95
N VAL A 133 -28.56 10.65 -1.99
CA VAL A 133 -28.84 9.71 -3.08
C VAL A 133 -27.85 8.55 -3.11
N TYR A 134 -26.59 8.80 -2.75
CA TYR A 134 -25.55 7.79 -2.63
C TYR A 134 -24.76 8.03 -1.35
N SER A 135 -24.35 6.98 -0.71
CA SER A 135 -23.59 7.12 0.53
C SER A 135 -22.88 5.82 0.90
N ASP A 136 -21.89 5.98 1.79
CA ASP A 136 -21.22 4.91 2.49
C ASP A 136 -20.64 5.43 3.81
N ALA A 137 -20.34 4.51 4.73
CA ALA A 137 -19.76 4.83 6.03
C ALA A 137 -18.84 3.69 6.50
N LEU A 138 -17.58 3.99 6.74
CA LEU A 138 -16.67 3.07 7.39
C LEU A 138 -16.86 3.13 8.90
N PRO A 139 -16.87 1.99 9.60
CA PRO A 139 -16.86 1.98 11.06
C PRO A 139 -15.67 2.78 11.62
N GLY A 140 -15.90 3.64 12.63
CA GLY A 140 -14.86 4.50 13.19
C GLY A 140 -13.64 3.71 13.70
N GLY A 141 -13.87 2.49 14.22
CA GLY A 141 -12.79 1.58 14.59
C GLY A 141 -11.89 1.20 13.42
N ALA A 142 -12.46 0.89 12.25
CA ALA A 142 -11.69 0.55 11.04
C ALA A 142 -10.88 1.77 10.55
N VAL A 143 -11.48 2.96 10.52
CA VAL A 143 -10.79 4.20 10.10
C VAL A 143 -9.57 4.48 10.97
N SER A 144 -9.70 4.36 12.30
CA SER A 144 -8.59 4.56 13.23
C SER A 144 -7.45 3.56 13.00
N GLU A 145 -7.78 2.31 12.69
CA GLU A 145 -6.76 1.29 12.40
C GLU A 145 -6.07 1.54 11.05
N ILE A 146 -6.80 1.99 10.03
CA ILE A 146 -6.23 2.35 8.72
C ILE A 146 -5.30 3.56 8.87
N GLU A 147 -5.69 4.58 9.65
CA GLU A 147 -4.85 5.73 9.94
C GLU A 147 -3.54 5.31 10.63
N GLY A 148 -3.63 4.48 11.68
CA GLY A 148 -2.46 3.92 12.36
C GLY A 148 -1.56 3.10 11.42
N LEU A 149 -2.15 2.30 10.54
CA LEU A 149 -1.43 1.54 9.52
C LEU A 149 -0.63 2.46 8.59
N LEU A 150 -1.25 3.52 8.07
CA LEU A 150 -0.59 4.46 7.14
C LEU A 150 0.56 5.21 7.82
N ASP A 151 0.37 5.66 9.06
CA ASP A 151 1.42 6.31 9.85
C ASP A 151 2.60 5.38 10.10
N ASP A 152 2.34 4.13 10.47
CA ASP A 152 3.37 3.13 10.70
C ASP A 152 4.10 2.74 9.41
N VAL A 153 3.43 2.72 8.25
CA VAL A 153 4.08 2.48 6.94
C VAL A 153 5.02 3.64 6.58
N VAL A 154 4.65 4.88 6.88
CA VAL A 154 5.53 6.05 6.69
C VAL A 154 6.77 5.93 7.59
N ALA A 155 6.59 5.57 8.86
CA ALA A 155 7.68 5.34 9.81
C ALA A 155 8.58 4.17 9.36
N LEU A 156 7.99 3.06 8.92
CA LEU A 156 8.68 1.88 8.37
C LEU A 156 9.56 2.25 7.17
N ASN A 157 8.99 2.95 6.19
CA ASN A 157 9.71 3.38 5.00
C ASN A 157 10.90 4.29 5.35
N SER A 158 10.71 5.20 6.30
CA SER A 158 11.78 6.07 6.82
C SER A 158 12.89 5.27 7.52
N ALA A 159 12.54 4.24 8.29
CA ALA A 159 13.51 3.37 8.96
C ALA A 159 14.31 2.54 7.95
N ILE A 160 13.65 2.01 6.90
CA ILE A 160 14.34 1.28 5.82
C ILE A 160 15.28 2.21 5.05
N ASP A 161 14.84 3.42 4.69
CA ASP A 161 15.66 4.41 3.98
C ASP A 161 16.89 4.83 4.82
N ALA A 162 16.75 4.97 6.13
CA ALA A 162 17.88 5.21 7.03
C ALA A 162 18.86 4.02 7.06
N ALA A 163 18.36 2.78 7.13
CA ALA A 163 19.19 1.58 7.09
C ALA A 163 19.94 1.46 5.74
N ILE A 164 19.29 1.75 4.61
CA ILE A 164 19.92 1.80 3.28
C ILE A 164 21.01 2.87 3.25
N SER A 165 20.78 4.04 3.84
CA SER A 165 21.76 5.12 3.92
C SER A 165 23.00 4.71 4.68
N SER A 166 22.84 4.07 5.85
CA SER A 166 23.97 3.52 6.63
C SER A 166 24.71 2.39 5.87
N ALA A 167 23.99 1.50 5.20
CA ALA A 167 24.62 0.47 4.38
C ALA A 167 25.43 1.07 3.20
N ASN A 168 24.95 2.14 2.57
CA ASN A 168 25.70 2.86 1.55
C ASN A 168 26.94 3.56 2.13
N SER A 169 26.86 4.12 3.35
CA SER A 169 28.00 4.69 4.05
C SER A 169 29.05 3.62 4.37
N ALA A 170 28.62 2.44 4.81
CA ALA A 170 29.50 1.28 5.01
C ALA A 170 30.21 0.86 3.70
N SER A 171 29.49 0.86 2.58
CA SER A 171 30.05 0.56 1.25
C SER A 171 31.12 1.57 0.82
N ALA A 172 31.02 2.82 1.26
CA ALA A 172 31.98 3.89 0.95
C ALA A 172 33.16 3.96 1.94
N ALA A 173 33.07 3.28 3.09
CA ALA A 173 34.12 3.31 4.12
C ALA A 173 35.40 2.63 3.65
N SER A 174 36.56 3.20 4.00
CA SER A 174 37.88 2.72 3.55
C SER A 174 38.48 1.61 4.43
N ASP A 175 37.97 1.46 5.64
CA ASP A 175 38.49 0.49 6.62
C ASP A 175 37.35 -0.27 7.34
N THR A 176 37.73 -1.32 8.05
CA THR A 176 36.77 -2.19 8.74
C THR A 176 36.07 -1.50 9.91
N THR A 177 36.69 -0.51 10.55
CA THR A 177 36.09 0.20 11.67
C THR A 177 34.89 1.03 11.16
N GLY A 178 35.10 1.85 10.11
CA GLY A 178 34.02 2.63 9.51
C GLY A 178 32.91 1.75 8.94
N ILE A 179 33.24 0.59 8.34
CA ILE A 179 32.23 -0.38 7.88
C ILE A 179 31.42 -0.88 9.08
N ASN A 180 32.08 -1.32 10.15
CA ASN A 180 31.42 -1.90 11.32
C ASN A 180 30.53 -0.88 12.05
N ASP A 181 30.98 0.37 12.15
CA ASP A 181 30.19 1.43 12.79
C ASP A 181 28.86 1.63 12.05
N GLU A 182 28.87 1.74 10.74
CA GLU A 182 27.68 1.92 9.92
C GLU A 182 26.80 0.65 9.86
N ILE A 183 27.40 -0.54 9.81
CA ILE A 183 26.67 -1.81 9.82
C ILE A 183 25.97 -2.05 11.17
N ASN A 184 26.54 -1.62 12.28
CA ASN A 184 25.85 -1.67 13.58
C ASN A 184 24.58 -0.78 13.60
N LEU A 185 24.58 0.35 12.88
CA LEU A 185 23.36 1.15 12.71
C LEU A 185 22.30 0.39 11.88
N VAL A 186 22.71 -0.32 10.83
CA VAL A 186 21.80 -1.19 10.05
C VAL A 186 21.20 -2.28 10.94
N VAL A 187 22.01 -2.99 11.72
CA VAL A 187 21.54 -4.04 12.65
C VAL A 187 20.50 -3.49 13.62
N SER A 188 20.76 -2.30 14.20
CA SER A 188 19.84 -1.66 15.12
C SER A 188 18.55 -1.20 14.44
N ALA A 189 18.62 -0.72 13.19
CA ALA A 189 17.44 -0.27 12.43
C ALA A 189 16.53 -1.45 12.05
N VAL A 190 17.10 -2.63 11.76
CA VAL A 190 16.31 -3.80 11.37
C VAL A 190 15.34 -4.25 12.46
N ASP A 191 15.73 -4.18 13.72
CA ASP A 191 14.83 -4.54 14.82
C ASP A 191 13.58 -3.64 14.82
N ASN A 192 13.75 -2.33 14.63
CA ASN A 192 12.64 -1.40 14.49
C ASN A 192 11.79 -1.65 13.22
N ILE A 193 12.42 -2.01 12.09
CA ILE A 193 11.72 -2.35 10.85
C ILE A 193 10.81 -3.58 11.05
N VAL A 194 11.30 -4.61 11.74
CA VAL A 194 10.53 -5.82 12.03
C VAL A 194 9.37 -5.52 12.98
N ASP A 195 9.60 -4.70 14.01
CA ASP A 195 8.56 -4.30 14.95
C ASP A 195 7.45 -3.50 14.26
N LEU A 196 7.80 -2.51 13.43
CA LEU A 196 6.84 -1.73 12.65
C LEU A 196 6.07 -2.60 11.66
N SER A 197 6.73 -3.55 11.00
CA SER A 197 6.04 -4.52 10.13
C SER A 197 4.98 -5.32 10.89
N GLY A 198 5.26 -5.69 12.13
CA GLY A 198 4.30 -6.37 13.02
C GLY A 198 3.11 -5.49 13.40
N GLN A 199 3.35 -4.20 13.67
CA GLN A 199 2.29 -3.23 14.01
C GLN A 199 1.37 -2.98 12.80
N ILE A 200 1.94 -2.75 11.62
CA ILE A 200 1.19 -2.57 10.37
C ILE A 200 0.27 -3.77 10.10
N ASN A 201 0.79 -4.99 10.28
CA ASN A 201 -0.03 -6.19 10.11
C ASN A 201 -1.16 -6.28 11.15
N ALA A 202 -0.90 -5.89 12.40
CA ALA A 202 -1.91 -5.87 13.45
C ALA A 202 -3.02 -4.86 13.16
N HIS A 203 -2.67 -3.66 12.70
CA HIS A 203 -3.62 -2.64 12.26
C HIS A 203 -4.50 -3.14 11.09
N ALA A 204 -3.90 -3.79 10.08
CA ALA A 204 -4.66 -4.32 8.95
C ALA A 204 -5.69 -5.37 9.39
N ILE A 205 -5.29 -6.30 10.26
CA ILE A 205 -6.19 -7.32 10.82
C ILE A 205 -7.31 -6.66 11.62
N ALA A 206 -6.99 -5.71 12.50
CA ALA A 206 -7.97 -5.03 13.33
C ALA A 206 -8.96 -4.20 12.49
N ALA A 207 -8.50 -3.55 11.42
CA ALA A 207 -9.38 -2.87 10.46
C ALA A 207 -10.35 -3.85 9.78
N GLY A 208 -9.86 -5.02 9.33
CA GLY A 208 -10.69 -6.07 8.76
C GLY A 208 -11.70 -6.66 9.75
N GLU A 209 -11.34 -6.82 11.02
CA GLU A 209 -12.25 -7.27 12.07
C GLU A 209 -13.31 -6.21 12.41
N ALA A 210 -12.95 -4.93 12.34
CA ALA A 210 -13.88 -3.82 12.60
C ALA A 210 -14.87 -3.58 11.44
N ALA A 211 -14.52 -3.98 10.21
CA ALA A 211 -15.33 -3.77 9.01
C ALA A 211 -15.30 -5.01 8.10
N PRO A 212 -15.83 -6.16 8.56
CA PRO A 212 -15.72 -7.43 7.83
C PRO A 212 -16.52 -7.46 6.52
N ASP A 213 -17.53 -6.62 6.39
CA ASP A 213 -18.40 -6.54 5.21
C ASP A 213 -17.88 -5.51 4.17
N GLU A 214 -16.84 -4.74 4.53
CA GLU A 214 -16.22 -3.77 3.62
C GLU A 214 -15.15 -4.44 2.76
N SER A 215 -15.50 -4.75 1.50
CA SER A 215 -14.61 -5.42 0.56
C SER A 215 -13.30 -4.67 0.34
N GLY A 216 -13.33 -3.34 0.29
CA GLY A 216 -12.14 -2.49 0.17
C GLY A 216 -11.13 -2.71 1.30
N ILE A 217 -11.60 -3.09 2.50
CA ILE A 217 -10.74 -3.40 3.65
C ILE A 217 -10.39 -4.90 3.63
N ALA A 218 -11.39 -5.77 3.61
CA ALA A 218 -11.22 -7.22 3.75
C ALA A 218 -10.29 -7.82 2.68
N ASP A 219 -10.42 -7.40 1.43
CA ASP A 219 -9.61 -7.88 0.31
C ASP A 219 -8.13 -7.46 0.41
N ASN A 220 -7.84 -6.36 1.11
CA ASN A 220 -6.49 -5.81 1.24
C ASN A 220 -5.72 -6.33 2.46
N VAL A 221 -6.38 -6.90 3.48
CA VAL A 221 -5.72 -7.44 4.68
C VAL A 221 -4.65 -8.47 4.30
N SER A 222 -4.98 -9.43 3.43
CA SER A 222 -4.03 -10.47 3.00
C SER A 222 -2.84 -9.91 2.21
N GLY A 223 -3.03 -8.82 1.48
CA GLY A 223 -1.97 -8.11 0.78
C GLY A 223 -0.99 -7.47 1.78
N ILE A 224 -1.49 -6.79 2.81
CA ILE A 224 -0.64 -6.23 3.88
C ILE A 224 0.11 -7.34 4.63
N GLU A 225 -0.54 -8.46 4.96
CA GLU A 225 0.09 -9.60 5.61
C GLU A 225 1.27 -10.16 4.77
N ALA A 226 1.06 -10.35 3.47
CA ALA A 226 2.11 -10.79 2.56
C ALA A 226 3.29 -9.83 2.50
N ILE A 227 3.02 -8.52 2.35
CA ILE A 227 4.02 -7.46 2.27
C ILE A 227 4.85 -7.37 3.55
N THR A 228 4.20 -7.31 4.72
CA THR A 228 4.89 -7.19 6.02
C THR A 228 5.74 -8.41 6.33
N SER A 229 5.29 -9.61 5.91
CA SER A 229 6.08 -10.84 5.97
C SER A 229 7.33 -10.75 5.08
N ASN A 230 7.21 -10.23 3.85
CA ASN A 230 8.33 -10.04 2.94
C ASN A 230 9.36 -9.06 3.52
N ILE A 231 8.91 -7.89 3.99
CA ILE A 231 9.76 -6.86 4.59
C ILE A 231 10.54 -7.44 5.77
N SER A 232 9.86 -8.15 6.67
CA SER A 232 10.47 -8.80 7.83
C SER A 232 11.51 -9.84 7.42
N ALA A 233 11.22 -10.64 6.39
CA ALA A 233 12.15 -11.66 5.88
C ALA A 233 13.40 -11.05 5.26
N TRP A 234 13.24 -10.05 4.37
CA TRP A 234 14.39 -9.39 3.72
C TRP A 234 15.25 -8.61 4.73
N SER A 235 14.62 -7.87 5.65
CA SER A 235 15.32 -7.11 6.68
C SER A 235 16.07 -8.04 7.65
N SER A 236 15.44 -9.13 8.09
CA SER A 236 16.10 -10.14 8.93
C SER A 236 17.28 -10.82 8.20
N SER A 237 17.15 -11.05 6.89
CA SER A 237 18.26 -11.57 6.07
C SER A 237 19.41 -10.56 5.96
N ALA A 238 19.10 -9.28 5.83
CA ALA A 238 20.09 -8.20 5.84
C ALA A 238 20.84 -8.15 7.18
N LYS A 239 20.11 -8.23 8.30
CA LYS A 239 20.71 -8.29 9.65
C LYS A 239 21.62 -9.51 9.81
N LYS A 240 21.16 -10.69 9.37
CA LYS A 240 21.96 -11.91 9.42
C LYS A 240 23.25 -11.76 8.61
N THR A 241 23.19 -11.24 7.39
CA THR A 241 24.38 -10.95 6.56
C THR A 241 25.31 -9.96 7.26
N ALA A 242 24.76 -8.92 7.90
CA ALA A 242 25.53 -7.95 8.65
C ALA A 242 26.30 -8.60 9.81
N GLU A 243 25.64 -9.41 10.64
CA GLU A 243 26.20 -10.01 11.85
C GLU A 243 27.15 -11.17 11.56
N GLU A 244 26.81 -12.05 10.59
CA GLU A 244 27.56 -13.27 10.32
C GLU A 244 28.65 -13.08 9.27
N ASP A 245 28.45 -12.22 8.26
CA ASP A 245 29.33 -12.11 7.10
C ASP A 245 30.13 -10.80 7.05
N ILE A 246 29.69 -9.71 7.70
CA ILE A 246 30.38 -8.41 7.65
C ILE A 246 31.15 -8.15 8.93
N LEU A 247 30.49 -8.10 10.09
CA LEU A 247 31.11 -7.69 11.36
C LEU A 247 32.31 -8.54 11.77
N PRO A 248 32.39 -9.86 11.48
CA PRO A 248 33.59 -10.67 11.80
C PRO A 248 34.78 -10.45 10.86
N GLN A 249 34.62 -9.69 9.76
CA GLN A 249 35.68 -9.56 8.77
C GLN A 249 36.85 -8.69 9.25
N SER A 250 38.08 -9.16 8.99
CA SER A 250 39.30 -8.39 9.20
C SER A 250 39.75 -7.63 7.94
N SER A 251 39.12 -7.85 6.80
CA SER A 251 39.44 -7.22 5.53
C SER A 251 38.25 -6.37 5.06
N SER A 252 38.46 -5.06 4.88
CA SER A 252 37.45 -4.15 4.36
C SER A 252 36.98 -4.56 2.97
N ALA A 253 37.86 -5.03 2.10
CA ALA A 253 37.51 -5.46 0.75
C ALA A 253 36.59 -6.70 0.75
N VAL A 254 36.71 -7.60 1.72
CA VAL A 254 35.81 -8.75 1.87
C VAL A 254 34.48 -8.30 2.46
N ALA A 255 34.51 -7.48 3.51
CA ALA A 255 33.30 -6.91 4.12
C ALA A 255 32.42 -6.16 3.10
N GLN A 256 33.02 -5.33 2.25
CA GLN A 256 32.32 -4.56 1.22
C GLN A 256 31.55 -5.43 0.20
N ILE A 257 32.00 -6.66 -0.06
CA ILE A 257 31.27 -7.59 -0.93
C ILE A 257 29.90 -7.92 -0.33
N PHE A 258 29.86 -8.17 0.97
CA PHE A 258 28.62 -8.52 1.68
C PHE A 258 27.72 -7.30 1.93
N VAL A 259 28.29 -6.09 2.08
CA VAL A 259 27.52 -4.86 2.20
C VAL A 259 26.58 -4.67 1.01
N SER A 260 27.00 -5.02 -0.20
CA SER A 260 26.13 -4.96 -1.39
C SER A 260 24.90 -5.87 -1.27
N ASN A 261 25.02 -7.03 -0.61
CA ASN A 261 23.89 -7.92 -0.36
C ASN A 261 22.90 -7.29 0.64
N VAL A 262 23.41 -6.66 1.69
CA VAL A 262 22.58 -5.93 2.67
C VAL A 262 21.79 -4.81 1.98
N ILE A 263 22.43 -4.02 1.12
CA ILE A 263 21.77 -2.96 0.35
C ILE A 263 20.67 -3.54 -0.52
N ASN A 264 20.91 -4.63 -1.23
CA ASN A 264 19.91 -5.26 -2.10
C ASN A 264 18.71 -5.79 -1.31
N GLN A 265 18.93 -6.41 -0.16
CA GLN A 265 17.89 -6.93 0.72
C GLN A 265 17.02 -5.81 1.30
N LEU A 266 17.63 -4.74 1.79
CA LEU A 266 16.92 -3.57 2.29
C LEU A 266 16.19 -2.83 1.15
N SER A 267 16.77 -2.78 -0.06
CA SER A 267 16.10 -2.22 -1.24
C SER A 267 14.88 -3.03 -1.65
N ALA A 268 14.93 -4.36 -1.53
CA ALA A 268 13.76 -5.22 -1.72
C ALA A 268 12.70 -4.98 -0.63
N ALA A 269 13.11 -4.82 0.63
CA ALA A 269 12.20 -4.45 1.72
C ALA A 269 11.50 -3.10 1.47
N ARG A 270 12.21 -2.12 0.87
CA ARG A 270 11.70 -0.79 0.57
C ARG A 270 10.77 -0.76 -0.64
N ASN A 271 11.22 -1.35 -1.75
CA ASN A 271 10.61 -1.18 -3.07
C ASN A 271 9.85 -2.42 -3.55
N GLY A 272 10.03 -3.55 -2.88
CA GLY A 272 9.60 -4.85 -3.38
C GLY A 272 10.57 -5.45 -4.39
N TRP A 273 10.22 -6.62 -4.87
CA TRP A 273 10.98 -7.40 -5.85
C TRP A 273 10.05 -8.08 -6.84
N ASP A 274 10.18 -7.81 -8.12
CA ASP A 274 9.43 -8.49 -9.20
C ASP A 274 9.95 -9.93 -9.36
N ALA A 275 9.38 -10.87 -8.61
CA ALA A 275 9.88 -12.25 -8.51
C ALA A 275 9.48 -13.10 -9.72
N ASP A 276 8.34 -12.81 -10.33
CA ASP A 276 7.81 -13.54 -11.49
C ASP A 276 8.18 -12.90 -12.84
N ASN A 277 8.82 -11.72 -12.81
CA ASN A 277 9.21 -10.93 -13.98
C ASN A 277 8.00 -10.47 -14.81
N SER A 278 6.89 -10.17 -14.19
CA SER A 278 5.68 -9.62 -14.82
C SER A 278 5.87 -8.16 -15.25
N GLY A 279 6.82 -7.46 -14.64
CA GLY A 279 7.05 -6.02 -14.79
C GLY A 279 6.21 -5.18 -13.83
N VAL A 280 5.48 -5.82 -12.92
CA VAL A 280 4.70 -5.21 -11.83
C VAL A 280 5.14 -5.84 -10.52
N ILE A 281 5.16 -5.08 -9.45
CA ILE A 281 5.41 -5.58 -8.09
C ILE A 281 4.07 -5.66 -7.39
N ASP A 282 3.58 -6.88 -7.22
CA ASP A 282 2.28 -7.14 -6.62
C ASP A 282 2.34 -7.20 -5.09
N ALA A 283 1.19 -7.01 -4.44
CA ALA A 283 1.03 -7.14 -2.99
C ALA A 283 0.95 -8.62 -2.57
N THR A 284 1.94 -9.43 -2.97
CA THR A 284 1.97 -10.87 -2.77
C THR A 284 3.24 -11.34 -2.09
N THR A 285 3.24 -12.59 -1.64
CA THR A 285 4.40 -13.21 -1.00
C THR A 285 5.59 -13.26 -1.95
N GLY A 286 6.71 -12.67 -1.51
CA GLY A 286 7.96 -12.61 -2.25
C GLY A 286 8.12 -11.38 -3.15
N GLU A 287 7.11 -10.50 -3.25
CA GLU A 287 7.16 -9.34 -4.13
C GLU A 287 6.99 -8.00 -3.43
N GLY A 288 5.85 -7.74 -2.76
CA GLY A 288 5.54 -6.43 -2.20
C GLY A 288 6.49 -6.01 -1.09
N GLY A 289 6.89 -4.72 -1.11
CA GLY A 289 7.68 -4.03 -0.10
C GLY A 289 6.96 -2.81 0.48
N GLY A 290 7.68 -1.94 1.18
CA GLY A 290 7.12 -0.79 1.87
C GLY A 290 6.36 0.21 0.97
N ALA A 291 6.75 0.33 -0.30
CA ALA A 291 6.03 1.15 -1.26
C ALA A 291 4.65 0.59 -1.57
N GLN A 292 4.52 -0.74 -1.72
CA GLN A 292 3.25 -1.41 -1.96
C GLN A 292 2.38 -1.42 -0.70
N ALA A 293 2.99 -1.54 0.50
CA ALA A 293 2.25 -1.44 1.77
C ALA A 293 1.46 -0.13 1.88
N TYR A 294 2.08 0.98 1.48
CA TYR A 294 1.41 2.27 1.49
C TYR A 294 0.22 2.33 0.52
N ALA A 295 0.43 1.88 -0.71
CA ALA A 295 -0.63 1.87 -1.73
C ALA A 295 -1.81 0.97 -1.34
N VAL A 296 -1.54 -0.21 -0.77
CA VAL A 296 -2.58 -1.13 -0.28
C VAL A 296 -3.30 -0.52 0.93
N GLY A 297 -2.58 0.09 1.87
CA GLY A 297 -3.16 0.80 3.02
C GLY A 297 -4.10 1.94 2.58
N GLN A 298 -3.70 2.75 1.60
CA GLN A 298 -4.59 3.77 1.02
C GLN A 298 -5.83 3.15 0.36
N SER A 299 -5.70 2.00 -0.30
CA SER A 299 -6.84 1.31 -0.90
C SER A 299 -7.85 0.83 0.15
N MET A 300 -7.42 0.57 1.40
CA MET A 300 -8.33 0.28 2.51
C MET A 300 -9.16 1.49 2.95
N ALA A 301 -8.70 2.71 2.68
CA ALA A 301 -9.40 3.96 2.94
C ALA A 301 -10.40 4.33 1.82
N SER A 302 -11.08 3.33 1.26
CA SER A 302 -12.04 3.50 0.18
C SER A 302 -13.44 3.17 0.65
N PHE A 303 -14.39 4.02 0.23
CA PHE A 303 -15.82 3.84 0.47
C PHE A 303 -16.48 3.23 -0.77
N THR A 304 -17.41 2.30 -0.57
CA THR A 304 -18.20 1.68 -1.64
C THR A 304 -19.58 2.31 -1.69
N LEU A 305 -19.75 3.30 -2.55
CA LEU A 305 -20.99 4.07 -2.63
C LEU A 305 -22.15 3.25 -3.21
N THR A 306 -23.24 3.21 -2.47
CA THR A 306 -24.48 2.54 -2.85
C THR A 306 -25.65 3.54 -2.89
N ALA A 307 -26.77 3.14 -3.50
CA ALA A 307 -28.01 3.91 -3.40
C ALA A 307 -28.43 3.98 -1.93
N SER A 308 -28.61 5.20 -1.45
CA SER A 308 -28.59 5.59 -0.07
C SER A 308 -29.51 4.86 0.89
N ASN A 309 -28.90 4.28 1.92
CA ASN A 309 -29.45 4.23 3.27
C ASN A 309 -28.30 4.51 4.24
N LEU A 310 -27.89 5.79 4.41
CA LEU A 310 -26.93 6.09 5.47
C LEU A 310 -27.45 5.52 6.78
N PRO A 311 -26.68 4.68 7.48
CA PRO A 311 -27.02 4.30 8.85
C PRO A 311 -27.13 5.59 9.69
N ASP A 312 -28.02 5.61 10.67
CA ASP A 312 -28.08 6.72 11.63
C ASP A 312 -26.69 6.96 12.20
N ALA A 313 -26.31 8.23 12.35
CA ALA A 313 -25.01 8.59 12.90
C ALA A 313 -24.80 7.85 14.22
N GLU A 314 -23.80 6.97 14.27
CA GLU A 314 -23.49 6.23 15.48
C GLU A 314 -23.11 7.23 16.57
N ALA A 315 -23.83 7.22 17.68
CA ALA A 315 -23.35 7.88 18.89
C ALA A 315 -22.02 7.19 19.23
N GLU A 316 -20.90 7.91 19.09
CA GLU A 316 -19.58 7.37 19.39
C GLU A 316 -19.65 6.60 20.70
N SER A 317 -19.64 5.27 20.60
CA SER A 317 -19.32 4.43 21.73
C SER A 317 -17.88 4.80 22.08
N THR A 318 -17.72 5.70 23.04
CA THR A 318 -16.44 5.95 23.71
C THR A 318 -16.03 4.69 24.48
N GLY A 319 -15.95 3.60 23.78
CA GLY A 319 -15.22 2.41 24.16
C GLY A 319 -13.76 2.65 23.83
N ALA A 320 -13.13 3.55 24.61
CA ALA A 320 -11.69 3.50 24.75
C ALA A 320 -11.37 2.06 25.19
N VAL A 321 -11.01 1.22 24.26
CA VAL A 321 -10.24 0.02 24.57
C VAL A 321 -8.91 0.57 25.07
N VAL A 322 -8.85 0.77 26.38
CA VAL A 322 -7.58 0.93 27.07
C VAL A 322 -6.84 -0.36 26.82
N VAL A 323 -6.04 -0.41 25.76
CA VAL A 323 -4.95 -1.36 25.67
C VAL A 323 -4.00 -0.94 26.77
N GLU A 324 -4.22 -1.47 27.98
CA GLU A 324 -3.20 -1.45 29.00
C GLU A 324 -1.97 -2.12 28.38
N ALA A 325 -0.98 -1.30 28.05
CA ALA A 325 0.35 -1.77 27.75
C ALA A 325 0.85 -2.49 29.01
N SER A 326 0.51 -3.77 29.12
CA SER A 326 1.15 -4.67 30.07
C SER A 326 2.59 -4.84 29.63
N ALA A 327 3.44 -3.96 30.18
CA ALA A 327 4.86 -4.23 30.26
C ALA A 327 5.07 -5.48 31.12
N SER A 328 4.93 -6.65 30.53
CA SER A 328 5.46 -7.89 31.08
C SER A 328 5.98 -8.71 29.90
N GLY A 329 7.33 -8.71 29.82
CA GLY A 329 8.00 -9.73 29.03
C GLY A 329 7.45 -11.08 29.40
N HIS A 330 7.13 -11.84 28.41
CA HIS A 330 7.34 -13.28 28.27
C HIS A 330 6.32 -13.93 27.35
N VAL A 331 6.91 -14.80 26.54
CA VAL A 331 6.34 -15.94 25.86
C VAL A 331 5.68 -15.63 24.51
N LEU A 332 6.56 -15.49 23.52
CA LEU A 332 6.26 -16.05 22.21
C LEU A 332 6.16 -17.59 22.35
N GLY A 333 5.05 -18.02 22.93
CA GLY A 333 4.64 -19.40 22.96
C GLY A 333 3.84 -19.71 21.72
N SER A 334 4.51 -20.36 20.76
CA SER A 334 3.90 -21.30 19.80
C SER A 334 2.56 -20.88 19.20
N LEU A 335 2.51 -19.82 18.44
CA LEU A 335 1.60 -19.75 17.30
C LEU A 335 2.33 -20.53 16.20
N GLY A 336 1.74 -21.68 15.84
CA GLY A 336 2.23 -22.51 14.74
C GLY A 336 2.14 -21.74 13.43
N LEU A 337 3.15 -20.92 13.16
CA LEU A 337 3.34 -20.34 11.84
C LEU A 337 3.62 -21.49 10.88
N PRO A 338 2.88 -21.63 9.77
CA PRO A 338 3.21 -22.61 8.77
C PRO A 338 4.64 -22.34 8.29
N SER A 339 5.40 -23.39 8.02
CA SER A 339 6.83 -23.39 7.64
C SER A 339 7.11 -22.73 6.27
N VAL A 340 6.47 -21.62 5.97
CA VAL A 340 6.60 -20.88 4.71
C VAL A 340 7.94 -20.12 4.68
N GLY A 341 8.43 -19.69 5.85
CA GLY A 341 9.69 -18.94 5.95
C GLY A 341 10.92 -19.69 5.48
N GLU A 342 10.98 -21.02 5.70
CA GLU A 342 12.14 -21.83 5.26
C GLU A 342 12.23 -21.97 3.73
N LYS A 343 11.12 -22.00 3.02
CA LYS A 343 11.12 -22.06 1.54
C LYS A 343 11.52 -20.73 0.91
N ILE A 344 11.12 -19.61 1.50
CA ILE A 344 11.49 -18.27 1.01
C ILE A 344 12.98 -18.02 1.25
N LEU A 345 13.49 -18.37 2.44
CA LEU A 345 14.92 -18.26 2.76
C LEU A 345 15.78 -19.15 1.85
N SER A 346 15.32 -20.36 1.53
CA SER A 346 16.07 -21.26 0.63
C SER A 346 16.09 -20.74 -0.81
N ASN A 347 15.00 -20.13 -1.29
CA ASN A 347 14.96 -19.53 -2.61
C ASN A 347 15.78 -18.22 -2.68
N LEU A 348 15.76 -17.41 -1.63
CA LEU A 348 16.59 -16.20 -1.55
C LEU A 348 18.08 -16.53 -1.52
N MET A 349 18.49 -17.59 -0.78
CA MET A 349 19.88 -18.09 -0.80
C MET A 349 20.28 -18.64 -2.18
N ALA A 350 19.35 -19.30 -2.89
CA ALA A 350 19.60 -19.79 -4.24
C ALA A 350 19.78 -18.63 -5.24
N ILE A 351 18.99 -17.57 -5.12
CA ILE A 351 19.09 -16.37 -5.95
C ILE A 351 20.37 -15.61 -5.63
N SER A 352 20.75 -15.45 -4.36
CA SER A 352 22.01 -14.81 -3.96
C SER A 352 23.22 -15.58 -4.48
N ALA A 353 23.18 -16.92 -4.47
CA ALA A 353 24.22 -17.77 -5.03
C ALA A 353 24.32 -17.64 -6.56
N LEU A 354 23.17 -17.48 -7.25
CA LEU A 354 23.14 -17.30 -8.71
C LEU A 354 23.73 -15.95 -9.13
N PHE A 355 23.42 -14.87 -8.41
CA PHE A 355 24.04 -13.56 -8.65
C PHE A 355 25.51 -13.53 -8.32
N GLY A 356 25.96 -14.18 -7.23
CA GLY A 356 27.37 -14.33 -6.90
C GLY A 356 28.14 -15.07 -8.00
N LEU A 357 27.57 -16.11 -8.59
CA LEU A 357 28.19 -16.88 -9.69
C LEU A 357 28.26 -16.06 -11.00
N LEU A 358 27.28 -15.23 -11.30
CA LEU A 358 27.30 -14.34 -12.47
C LEU A 358 28.39 -13.27 -12.36
N PHE A 359 28.62 -12.71 -11.16
CA PHE A 359 29.68 -11.73 -10.94
C PHE A 359 31.08 -12.35 -11.04
N VAL A 360 31.27 -13.57 -10.53
CA VAL A 360 32.54 -14.29 -10.65
C VAL A 360 32.84 -14.67 -12.10
N ALA A 361 31.81 -15.11 -12.84
CA ALA A 361 31.95 -15.43 -14.28
C ALA A 361 32.20 -14.17 -15.12
N GLY A 362 31.51 -13.07 -14.83
CA GLY A 362 31.71 -11.77 -15.50
C GLY A 362 33.08 -11.16 -15.21
N GLY A 363 33.56 -11.24 -13.96
CA GLY A 363 34.91 -10.81 -13.57
C GLY A 363 36.03 -11.59 -14.24
N ALA A 364 35.89 -12.92 -14.36
CA ALA A 364 36.84 -13.77 -15.03
C ALA A 364 36.90 -13.49 -16.53
N ALA A 365 35.79 -13.18 -17.18
CA ALA A 365 35.74 -12.80 -18.60
C ALA A 365 36.41 -11.46 -18.89
N LEU A 366 36.29 -10.49 -17.99
CA LEU A 366 36.97 -9.20 -18.10
C LEU A 366 38.48 -9.31 -17.94
N ILE A 367 38.97 -10.14 -17.01
CA ILE A 367 40.39 -10.37 -16.80
C ILE A 367 41.02 -11.13 -17.98
N SER A 368 40.28 -12.08 -18.56
CA SER A 368 40.73 -12.82 -19.76
C SER A 368 40.87 -11.90 -20.99
N ARG A 369 39.96 -10.95 -21.20
CA ARG A 369 40.05 -9.98 -22.32
C ARG A 369 41.20 -8.99 -22.17
N SER A 370 41.55 -8.61 -20.92
CA SER A 370 42.65 -7.69 -20.68
C SER A 370 44.02 -8.31 -20.97
N LYS A 371 44.15 -9.64 -20.92
CA LYS A 371 45.39 -10.36 -21.23
C LYS A 371 45.62 -10.63 -22.73
N GLN A 372 44.57 -10.48 -23.59
CA GLN A 372 44.72 -10.64 -25.05
C GLN A 372 45.03 -9.35 -25.79
N SER A 373 45.07 -8.22 -25.09
CA SER A 373 45.33 -6.88 -25.66
C SER A 373 46.75 -6.37 -25.36
N LYS A 374 47.75 -7.27 -25.11
CA LYS A 374 49.17 -6.92 -25.04
C LYS A 374 49.98 -7.68 -26.05
#